data_c9c1c598c76c3a545bdf9ae6c6265dce
#
_entry.id   c9c1c598c76c3a545bdf9ae6c6265dce
#
_cell.length_a   1.000
_cell.length_b   1.000
_cell.length_c   1.000
_cell.angle_alpha   90.00
_cell.angle_beta   90.00
_cell.angle_gamma   90.00
#
_symmetry.space_group_name_H-M   'P 1'
#
loop_
_entity.id
_entity.type
_entity.pdbx_description
1 polymer ?
#
loop_
_entity_poly.entity_id
_entity_poly.type
_entity_poly.pdbx_seq_one_letter_code
_entity_poly.pdbx_strand_id
1 'polypeptide(L)'
;MHHDPRTHLAAAARDFYARGWMLGTAGNLSARRDADAFWITASGRPKDQLGAEDFVLMNLRGQVVQAPPGRKPSAEVAIHEVVYRHVPDAQVIFHVHSIEANLCGHFAQQGRLRLPTLEMLKGLGVPDAEPRVDLPVFANHVNVPRIAEDMDRAFAQALPRVPGALIHQHGVTAWGPDFLAARHHLELLEYCFRYLVQAKILAIGV
;
A
#
# COMPACT_ATOMS: atom_id res chain seq x y z
N MET A 1 21.54 -8.19 15.62
CA MET A 1 21.64 -8.66 14.22
C MET A 1 20.61 -7.89 13.43
N HIS A 2 21.03 -7.03 12.50
CA HIS A 2 20.07 -6.39 11.57
C HIS A 2 19.56 -7.47 10.63
N HIS A 3 18.32 -7.89 10.82
CA HIS A 3 17.66 -8.79 9.87
C HIS A 3 17.49 -8.07 8.53
N ASP A 4 17.88 -8.72 7.45
CA ASP A 4 17.70 -8.21 6.09
C ASP A 4 16.21 -7.98 5.81
N PRO A 5 15.75 -6.75 5.52
CA PRO A 5 14.33 -6.45 5.33
C PRO A 5 13.71 -7.21 4.16
N ARG A 6 14.51 -7.66 3.19
CA ARG A 6 14.05 -8.44 2.04
C ARG A 6 13.43 -9.77 2.44
N THR A 7 13.95 -10.41 3.48
CA THR A 7 13.40 -11.67 4.02
C THR A 7 11.98 -11.46 4.56
N HIS A 8 11.77 -10.37 5.30
CA HIS A 8 10.44 -10.02 5.83
C HIS A 8 9.47 -9.62 4.70
N LEU A 9 9.94 -8.86 3.70
CA LEU A 9 9.14 -8.52 2.51
C LEU A 9 8.71 -9.77 1.74
N ALA A 10 9.63 -10.73 1.53
CA ALA A 10 9.31 -11.99 0.85
C ALA A 10 8.30 -12.85 1.64
N ALA A 11 8.42 -12.86 2.98
CA ALA A 11 7.44 -13.55 3.84
C ALA A 11 6.06 -12.88 3.78
N ALA A 12 5.99 -11.54 3.83
CA ALA A 12 4.75 -10.79 3.69
C ALA A 12 4.11 -11.01 2.31
N ALA A 13 4.90 -11.03 1.23
CA ALA A 13 4.39 -11.28 -0.12
C ALA A 13 3.72 -12.66 -0.23
N ARG A 14 4.31 -13.70 0.35
CA ARG A 14 3.71 -15.06 0.39
C ARG A 14 2.39 -15.08 1.17
N ASP A 15 2.35 -14.40 2.32
CA ASP A 15 1.11 -14.31 3.12
C ASP A 15 0.01 -13.57 2.34
N PHE A 16 0.32 -12.43 1.73
CA PHE A 16 -0.64 -11.66 0.93
C PHE A 16 -1.08 -12.39 -0.34
N TYR A 17 -0.17 -13.16 -0.98
CA TYR A 17 -0.54 -14.05 -2.07
C TYR A 17 -1.53 -15.12 -1.62
N ALA A 18 -1.28 -15.77 -0.48
CA ALA A 18 -2.19 -16.79 0.09
C ALA A 18 -3.57 -16.23 0.44
N ARG A 19 -3.66 -14.94 0.78
CA ARG A 19 -4.92 -14.22 1.02
C ARG A 19 -5.63 -13.79 -0.28
N GLY A 20 -5.02 -13.97 -1.44
CA GLY A 20 -5.56 -13.52 -2.73
C GLY A 20 -5.37 -12.03 -3.01
N TRP A 21 -4.51 -11.34 -2.25
CA TRP A 21 -4.27 -9.90 -2.41
C TRP A 21 -3.18 -9.56 -3.42
N MET A 22 -2.33 -10.53 -3.78
CA MET A 22 -1.18 -10.34 -4.69
C MET A 22 -1.10 -11.45 -5.75
N LEU A 23 -2.21 -11.75 -6.40
CA LEU A 23 -2.27 -12.83 -7.38
C LEU A 23 -1.43 -12.54 -8.63
N GLY A 24 -0.91 -13.59 -9.23
CA GLY A 24 -0.03 -13.49 -10.40
C GLY A 24 1.24 -12.72 -10.07
N THR A 25 1.46 -11.59 -10.73
CA THR A 25 2.59 -10.69 -10.47
C THR A 25 2.17 -9.33 -9.89
N ALA A 26 0.88 -9.19 -9.53
CA ALA A 26 0.28 -7.96 -9.04
C ALA A 26 0.82 -7.57 -7.65
N GLY A 27 0.77 -6.27 -7.35
CA GLY A 27 1.21 -5.70 -6.09
C GLY A 27 2.73 -5.61 -5.94
N ASN A 28 3.18 -4.85 -4.97
CA ASN A 28 4.60 -4.65 -4.66
C ASN A 28 4.79 -4.18 -3.23
N LEU A 29 5.95 -4.51 -2.68
CA LEU A 29 6.30 -4.28 -1.29
C LEU A 29 7.66 -3.60 -1.21
N SER A 30 7.83 -2.68 -0.28
CA SER A 30 9.11 -2.04 -0.03
C SER A 30 9.41 -1.85 1.45
N ALA A 31 10.70 -1.73 1.78
CA ALA A 31 11.16 -1.35 3.11
C ALA A 31 12.41 -0.48 3.01
N ARG A 32 12.49 0.55 3.84
CA ARG A 32 13.70 1.37 3.94
C ARG A 32 14.89 0.50 4.34
N ARG A 33 16.03 0.73 3.68
CA ARG A 33 17.33 0.27 4.13
C ARG A 33 17.94 1.27 5.10
N ASP A 34 17.79 2.55 4.77
CA ASP A 34 18.33 3.70 5.52
C ASP A 34 17.52 4.98 5.16
N ALA A 35 18.02 6.15 5.53
CA ALA A 35 17.36 7.43 5.26
C ALA A 35 17.19 7.73 3.76
N ASP A 36 18.10 7.25 2.92
CA ASP A 36 18.19 7.65 1.51
C ASP A 36 17.77 6.56 0.52
N ALA A 37 17.62 5.31 0.98
CA ALA A 37 17.36 4.17 0.11
C ALA A 37 16.37 3.15 0.69
N PHE A 38 15.69 2.43 -0.21
CA PHE A 38 14.72 1.39 0.13
C PHE A 38 14.81 0.21 -0.85
N TRP A 39 14.54 -0.98 -0.33
CA TRP A 39 14.33 -2.18 -1.14
C TRP A 39 12.90 -2.22 -1.64
N ILE A 40 12.71 -2.57 -2.91
CA ILE A 40 11.38 -2.80 -3.50
C ILE A 40 11.38 -4.08 -4.33
N THR A 41 10.25 -4.77 -4.37
CA THR A 41 10.07 -5.97 -5.21
C THR A 41 10.37 -5.67 -6.67
N ALA A 42 11.09 -6.59 -7.30
CA ALA A 42 11.33 -6.55 -8.75
C ALA A 42 10.03 -6.80 -9.53
N SER A 43 9.94 -6.15 -10.70
CA SER A 43 8.81 -6.28 -11.63
C SER A 43 8.68 -7.72 -12.17
N GLY A 44 7.43 -8.16 -12.38
CA GLY A 44 7.11 -9.41 -13.07
C GLY A 44 7.47 -10.68 -12.30
N ARG A 45 7.67 -10.61 -10.98
CA ARG A 45 7.95 -11.79 -10.15
C ARG A 45 6.70 -12.33 -9.47
N PRO A 46 6.47 -13.67 -9.48
CA PRO A 46 5.42 -14.29 -8.68
C PRO A 46 5.64 -14.02 -7.19
N LYS A 47 4.61 -13.58 -6.50
CA LYS A 47 4.72 -13.09 -5.11
C LYS A 47 4.85 -14.18 -4.07
N ASP A 48 4.41 -15.39 -4.38
CA ASP A 48 4.57 -16.60 -3.56
C ASP A 48 6.01 -17.16 -3.56
N GLN A 49 6.85 -16.75 -4.53
CA GLN A 49 8.18 -17.33 -4.78
C GLN A 49 9.33 -16.33 -4.61
N LEU A 50 9.09 -15.19 -3.97
CA LEU A 50 10.14 -14.18 -3.83
C LEU A 50 11.27 -14.65 -2.91
N GLY A 51 12.51 -14.45 -3.37
CA GLY A 51 13.74 -14.52 -2.60
C GLY A 51 14.41 -13.14 -2.45
N ALA A 52 15.54 -13.08 -1.75
CA ALA A 52 16.28 -11.81 -1.56
C ALA A 52 16.78 -11.21 -2.89
N GLU A 53 17.00 -12.05 -3.90
CA GLU A 53 17.39 -11.67 -5.26
C GLU A 53 16.26 -11.08 -6.11
N ASP A 54 15.05 -11.04 -5.60
CA ASP A 54 13.90 -10.46 -6.28
C ASP A 54 13.56 -9.05 -5.77
N PHE A 55 14.53 -8.38 -5.17
CA PHE A 55 14.41 -7.00 -4.72
C PHE A 55 15.48 -6.11 -5.36
N VAL A 56 15.08 -4.89 -5.69
CA VAL A 56 15.93 -3.83 -6.24
C VAL A 56 16.08 -2.74 -5.18
N LEU A 57 17.30 -2.24 -5.00
CA LEU A 57 17.56 -1.09 -4.13
C LEU A 57 17.42 0.19 -4.92
N MET A 58 16.52 1.05 -4.48
CA MET A 58 16.26 2.37 -5.05
C MET A 58 16.71 3.46 -4.07
N ASN A 59 17.13 4.62 -4.59
CA ASN A 59 17.21 5.82 -3.77
C ASN A 59 15.92 6.64 -3.87
N LEU A 60 15.75 7.63 -2.99
CA LEU A 60 14.58 8.53 -2.99
C LEU A 60 14.53 9.52 -4.15
N ARG A 61 15.50 9.45 -5.09
CA ARG A 61 15.54 10.25 -6.34
C ARG A 61 15.11 9.43 -7.56
N GLY A 62 14.57 8.22 -7.35
CA GLY A 62 14.10 7.34 -8.42
C GLY A 62 15.20 6.58 -9.17
N GLN A 63 16.42 6.54 -8.62
CA GLN A 63 17.55 5.87 -9.26
C GLN A 63 17.77 4.49 -8.66
N VAL A 64 18.08 3.52 -9.51
CA VAL A 64 18.52 2.20 -9.09
C VAL A 64 19.93 2.30 -8.51
N VAL A 65 20.08 1.94 -7.22
CA VAL A 65 21.36 1.86 -6.52
C VAL A 65 22.00 0.47 -6.70
N GLN A 66 21.16 -0.57 -6.59
CA GLN A 66 21.60 -1.96 -6.75
C GLN A 66 20.45 -2.79 -7.32
N ALA A 67 20.73 -3.57 -8.33
CA ALA A 67 19.78 -4.55 -8.88
C ALA A 67 20.51 -5.87 -9.18
N PRO A 68 19.92 -7.02 -8.88
CA PRO A 68 20.40 -8.29 -9.35
C PRO A 68 20.33 -8.36 -10.90
N PRO A 69 21.16 -9.16 -11.56
CA PRO A 69 21.18 -9.27 -13.01
C PRO A 69 19.79 -9.51 -13.61
N GLY A 70 19.42 -8.70 -14.61
CA GLY A 70 18.13 -8.80 -15.29
C GLY A 70 16.91 -8.35 -14.48
N ARG A 71 17.06 -7.84 -13.26
CA ARG A 71 15.96 -7.31 -12.45
C ARG A 71 15.75 -5.82 -12.68
N LYS A 72 14.49 -5.43 -12.79
CA LYS A 72 14.05 -4.03 -12.81
C LYS A 72 13.11 -3.79 -11.63
N PRO A 73 13.06 -2.58 -11.06
CA PRO A 73 12.11 -2.26 -10.01
C PRO A 73 10.67 -2.43 -10.50
N SER A 74 9.73 -2.55 -9.55
CA SER A 74 8.30 -2.48 -9.87
C SER A 74 7.98 -1.23 -10.71
N ALA A 75 7.07 -1.38 -11.66
CA ALA A 75 6.55 -0.22 -12.43
C ALA A 75 5.87 0.83 -11.54
N GLU A 76 5.47 0.43 -10.34
CA GLU A 76 4.74 1.26 -9.36
C GLU A 76 5.67 1.87 -8.29
N VAL A 77 6.99 1.81 -8.49
CA VAL A 77 7.98 2.35 -7.56
C VAL A 77 7.72 3.82 -7.18
N ALA A 78 7.24 4.63 -8.12
CA ALA A 78 6.96 6.05 -7.89
C ALA A 78 5.89 6.28 -6.80
N ILE A 79 4.94 5.37 -6.61
CA ILE A 79 3.94 5.43 -5.53
C ILE A 79 4.64 5.32 -4.16
N HIS A 80 5.59 4.39 -4.03
CA HIS A 80 6.37 4.22 -2.80
C HIS A 80 7.27 5.43 -2.52
N GLU A 81 7.89 6.00 -3.56
CA GLU A 81 8.73 7.20 -3.43
C GLU A 81 7.94 8.39 -2.88
N VAL A 82 6.69 8.59 -3.34
CA VAL A 82 5.79 9.63 -2.80
C VAL A 82 5.54 9.41 -1.32
N VAL A 83 5.17 8.19 -0.92
CA VAL A 83 4.92 7.90 0.50
C VAL A 83 6.17 8.16 1.34
N TYR A 84 7.33 7.65 0.92
CA TYR A 84 8.59 7.87 1.66
C TYR A 84 9.01 9.35 1.75
N ARG A 85 8.67 10.15 0.74
CA ARG A 85 8.97 11.58 0.71
C ARG A 85 8.11 12.37 1.68
N HIS A 86 6.80 12.09 1.72
CA HIS A 86 5.83 12.85 2.49
C HIS A 86 5.59 12.31 3.90
N VAL A 87 5.88 11.02 4.13
CA VAL A 87 5.68 10.34 5.42
C VAL A 87 7.03 9.84 5.94
N PRO A 88 7.83 10.70 6.61
CA PRO A 88 9.18 10.35 7.07
C PRO A 88 9.23 9.12 7.97
N ASP A 89 8.19 8.89 8.76
CA ASP A 89 8.08 7.74 9.67
C ASP A 89 7.72 6.43 8.97
N ALA A 90 7.32 6.46 7.69
CA ALA A 90 7.09 5.24 6.93
C ALA A 90 8.42 4.51 6.69
N GLN A 91 8.53 3.30 7.25
CA GLN A 91 9.66 2.40 7.04
C GLN A 91 9.31 1.26 6.09
N VAL A 92 8.04 0.86 6.04
CA VAL A 92 7.54 -0.25 5.23
C VAL A 92 6.27 0.18 4.52
N ILE A 93 6.16 -0.19 3.24
CA ILE A 93 5.00 0.09 2.39
C ILE A 93 4.57 -1.21 1.71
N PHE A 94 3.27 -1.48 1.75
CA PHE A 94 2.62 -2.58 1.05
C PHE A 94 1.60 -2.03 0.07
N HIS A 95 1.70 -2.45 -1.19
CA HIS A 95 0.71 -2.18 -2.21
C HIS A 95 0.15 -3.51 -2.71
N VAL A 96 -1.17 -3.70 -2.54
CA VAL A 96 -1.87 -4.95 -2.87
C VAL A 96 -3.12 -4.69 -3.71
N HIS A 97 -3.57 -5.72 -4.45
CA HIS A 97 -4.69 -5.66 -5.38
C HIS A 97 -5.81 -6.62 -4.94
N SER A 98 -6.40 -6.38 -3.77
CA SER A 98 -7.53 -7.19 -3.30
C SER A 98 -8.80 -6.88 -4.11
N ILE A 99 -9.71 -7.85 -4.16
CA ILE A 99 -11.02 -7.66 -4.80
C ILE A 99 -11.82 -6.61 -4.05
N GLU A 100 -11.81 -6.66 -2.72
CA GLU A 100 -12.54 -5.73 -1.87
C GLU A 100 -12.08 -4.29 -2.03
N ALA A 101 -10.75 -4.03 -2.10
CA ALA A 101 -10.21 -2.71 -2.38
C ALA A 101 -10.65 -2.20 -3.77
N ASN A 102 -10.62 -3.07 -4.78
CA ASN A 102 -11.08 -2.73 -6.12
C ASN A 102 -12.58 -2.36 -6.14
N LEU A 103 -13.43 -3.13 -5.48
CA LEU A 103 -14.87 -2.86 -5.38
C LEU A 103 -15.15 -1.56 -4.60
N CYS A 104 -14.42 -1.31 -3.50
CA CYS A 104 -14.56 -0.10 -2.71
C CYS A 104 -14.22 1.17 -3.48
N GLY A 105 -13.35 1.10 -4.49
CA GLY A 105 -13.10 2.22 -5.38
C GLY A 105 -14.37 2.79 -6.03
N HIS A 106 -15.38 1.95 -6.31
CA HIS A 106 -16.66 2.39 -6.86
C HIS A 106 -17.57 3.09 -5.85
N PHE A 107 -17.30 2.97 -4.55
CA PHE A 107 -18.07 3.64 -3.50
C PHE A 107 -17.50 5.03 -3.18
N ALA A 108 -16.34 5.37 -3.74
CA ALA A 108 -15.70 6.65 -3.52
C ALA A 108 -16.51 7.81 -4.10
N GLN A 109 -16.56 8.91 -3.36
CA GLN A 109 -17.17 10.16 -3.78
C GLN A 109 -16.12 11.27 -3.73
N GLN A 110 -16.01 12.05 -4.79
CA GLN A 110 -15.08 13.19 -4.87
C GLN A 110 -13.62 12.81 -4.46
N GLY A 111 -13.15 11.63 -4.89
CA GLY A 111 -11.81 11.16 -4.57
C GLY A 111 -11.62 10.70 -3.11
N ARG A 112 -12.69 10.36 -2.41
CA ARG A 112 -12.66 9.91 -1.01
C ARG A 112 -13.59 8.72 -0.80
N LEU A 113 -13.10 7.73 -0.06
CA LEU A 113 -13.89 6.61 0.42
C LEU A 113 -14.16 6.80 1.91
N ARG A 114 -15.42 6.95 2.30
CA ARG A 114 -15.80 6.95 3.71
C ARG A 114 -15.57 5.57 4.31
N LEU A 115 -14.70 5.48 5.32
CA LEU A 115 -14.52 4.25 6.08
C LEU A 115 -15.69 4.02 7.03
N PRO A 116 -16.09 2.76 7.29
CA PRO A 116 -17.17 2.45 8.19
C PRO A 116 -16.80 2.82 9.62
N THR A 117 -17.79 3.27 10.41
CA THR A 117 -17.61 3.63 11.83
C THR A 117 -17.44 2.34 12.65
N LEU A 118 -16.22 1.84 12.73
CA LEU A 118 -15.87 0.61 13.43
C LEU A 118 -14.83 0.88 14.51
N GLU A 119 -14.90 0.13 15.60
CA GLU A 119 -13.92 0.18 16.69
C GLU A 119 -12.49 -0.09 16.19
N MET A 120 -12.34 -0.90 15.15
CA MET A 120 -11.04 -1.27 14.56
C MET A 120 -10.27 -0.08 13.97
N LEU A 121 -10.91 1.07 13.70
CA LEU A 121 -10.22 2.28 13.25
C LEU A 121 -9.21 2.82 14.29
N LYS A 122 -9.31 2.42 15.55
CA LYS A 122 -8.28 2.71 16.58
C LYS A 122 -6.90 2.20 16.18
N GLY A 123 -6.85 1.02 15.56
CA GLY A 123 -5.60 0.45 15.05
C GLY A 123 -5.01 1.18 13.84
N LEU A 124 -5.77 2.08 13.21
CA LEU A 124 -5.32 3.02 12.18
C LEU A 124 -4.99 4.42 12.76
N GLY A 125 -4.91 4.55 14.08
CA GLY A 125 -4.62 5.83 14.75
C GLY A 125 -5.83 6.75 14.91
N VAL A 126 -7.06 6.20 14.86
CA VAL A 126 -8.32 6.96 15.00
C VAL A 126 -9.06 6.50 16.26
N PRO A 127 -8.77 7.09 17.43
CA PRO A 127 -9.34 6.65 18.70
C PRO A 127 -10.73 7.24 19.00
N ASP A 128 -11.32 8.01 18.08
CA ASP A 128 -12.60 8.69 18.28
C ASP A 128 -13.73 7.66 18.56
N ALA A 129 -14.71 8.04 19.37
CA ALA A 129 -15.87 7.20 19.67
C ALA A 129 -16.80 7.02 18.45
N GLU A 130 -16.95 8.08 17.65
CA GLU A 130 -17.72 8.09 16.40
C GLU A 130 -16.83 8.62 15.26
N PRO A 131 -15.88 7.82 14.78
CA PRO A 131 -14.91 8.31 13.82
C PRO A 131 -15.55 8.58 12.46
N ARG A 132 -15.26 9.76 11.91
CA ARG A 132 -15.56 10.11 10.51
C ARG A 132 -14.24 10.24 9.77
N VAL A 133 -13.87 9.21 9.03
CA VAL A 133 -12.59 9.12 8.35
C VAL A 133 -12.78 8.80 6.89
N ASP A 134 -12.11 9.56 6.06
CA ASP A 134 -12.06 9.31 4.63
C ASP A 134 -10.66 8.80 4.24
N LEU A 135 -10.63 7.74 3.46
CA LEU A 135 -9.45 7.27 2.78
C LEU A 135 -9.35 7.99 1.42
N PRO A 136 -8.21 8.60 1.05
CA PRO A 136 -8.06 9.19 -0.27
C PRO A 136 -8.10 8.12 -1.37
N VAL A 137 -8.79 8.45 -2.46
CA VAL A 137 -8.90 7.58 -3.65
C VAL A 137 -8.40 8.33 -4.86
N PHE A 138 -7.36 7.79 -5.49
CA PHE A 138 -6.74 8.35 -6.68
C PHE A 138 -7.26 7.68 -7.95
N ALA A 139 -7.33 8.44 -9.04
CA ALA A 139 -7.67 7.87 -10.34
C ALA A 139 -6.59 6.88 -10.80
N ASN A 140 -7.00 5.77 -11.39
CA ASN A 140 -6.08 4.86 -12.02
C ASN A 140 -5.65 5.41 -13.40
N HIS A 141 -4.37 5.29 -13.69
CA HIS A 141 -3.77 5.67 -14.97
C HIS A 141 -2.90 4.54 -15.49
N VAL A 142 -2.98 4.25 -16.78
CA VAL A 142 -2.06 3.32 -17.44
C VAL A 142 -0.61 3.77 -17.28
N ASN A 143 -0.39 5.08 -17.28
CA ASN A 143 0.91 5.69 -16.93
C ASN A 143 0.99 5.87 -15.41
N VAL A 144 1.54 4.90 -14.70
CA VAL A 144 1.68 4.88 -13.24
C VAL A 144 2.33 6.15 -12.64
N PRO A 145 3.38 6.77 -13.22
CA PRO A 145 3.90 8.04 -12.75
C PRO A 145 2.83 9.13 -12.54
N ARG A 146 1.76 9.17 -13.34
CA ARG A 146 0.66 10.15 -13.13
C ARG A 146 -0.11 9.89 -11.84
N ILE A 147 -0.26 8.64 -11.43
CA ILE A 147 -0.87 8.30 -10.12
C ILE A 147 -0.01 8.88 -9.01
N ALA A 148 1.31 8.67 -9.10
CA ALA A 148 2.26 9.21 -8.14
C ALA A 148 2.28 10.75 -8.10
N GLU A 149 2.16 11.43 -9.25
CA GLU A 149 2.03 12.88 -9.33
C GLU A 149 0.77 13.40 -8.64
N ASP A 150 -0.37 12.71 -8.82
CA ASP A 150 -1.63 13.07 -8.16
C ASP A 150 -1.52 12.86 -6.64
N MET A 151 -0.91 11.76 -6.21
CA MET A 151 -0.63 11.49 -4.79
C MET A 151 0.32 12.54 -4.20
N ASP A 152 1.39 12.89 -4.90
CA ASP A 152 2.40 13.87 -4.47
C ASP A 152 1.75 15.24 -4.21
N ARG A 153 0.91 15.72 -5.16
CA ARG A 153 0.16 16.97 -5.01
C ARG A 153 -0.80 16.94 -3.82
N ALA A 154 -1.50 15.83 -3.62
CA ALA A 154 -2.44 15.69 -2.52
C ALA A 154 -1.72 15.63 -1.16
N PHE A 155 -0.65 14.85 -1.05
CA PHE A 155 0.11 14.69 0.19
C PHE A 155 0.90 15.96 0.57
N ALA A 156 1.31 16.75 -0.41
CA ALA A 156 1.90 18.08 -0.17
C ALA A 156 0.89 19.07 0.45
N GLN A 157 -0.41 18.88 0.24
CA GLN A 157 -1.46 19.70 0.84
C GLN A 157 -1.87 19.19 2.22
N ALA A 158 -2.12 17.87 2.32
CA ALA A 158 -2.49 17.22 3.58
C ALA A 158 -2.23 15.72 3.51
N LEU A 159 -1.61 15.18 4.54
CA LEU A 159 -1.47 13.72 4.68
C LEU A 159 -2.81 13.07 5.03
N PRO A 160 -3.06 11.83 4.57
CA PRO A 160 -4.21 11.07 5.01
C PRO A 160 -4.23 10.90 6.53
N ARG A 161 -5.42 10.94 7.12
CA ARG A 161 -5.61 10.71 8.55
C ARG A 161 -5.29 9.27 8.97
N VAL A 162 -5.44 8.32 8.05
CA VAL A 162 -5.09 6.91 8.22
C VAL A 162 -3.92 6.54 7.31
N PRO A 163 -3.08 5.57 7.67
CA PRO A 163 -1.87 5.23 6.93
C PRO A 163 -2.18 4.41 5.66
N GLY A 164 -2.92 4.99 4.73
CA GLY A 164 -3.31 4.32 3.49
C GLY A 164 -3.84 5.26 2.42
N ALA A 165 -3.88 4.74 1.19
CA ALA A 165 -4.47 5.37 0.01
C ALA A 165 -4.99 4.30 -0.95
N LEU A 166 -6.14 4.53 -1.57
CA LEU A 166 -6.73 3.64 -2.56
C LEU A 166 -6.51 4.19 -3.97
N ILE A 167 -6.27 3.31 -4.93
CA ILE A 167 -6.26 3.64 -6.35
C ILE A 167 -7.47 2.95 -6.98
N HIS A 168 -8.32 3.72 -7.62
CA HIS A 168 -9.58 3.26 -8.20
C HIS A 168 -9.36 2.10 -9.18
N GLN A 169 -10.09 0.98 -9.02
CA GLN A 169 -9.97 -0.22 -9.85
C GLN A 169 -8.53 -0.75 -9.99
N HIS A 170 -7.72 -0.63 -8.93
CA HIS A 170 -6.34 -1.04 -8.94
C HIS A 170 -5.97 -1.74 -7.63
N GLY A 171 -5.93 -1.00 -6.51
CA GLY A 171 -5.54 -1.58 -5.24
C GLY A 171 -5.35 -0.54 -4.15
N VAL A 172 -4.86 -0.99 -3.01
CA VAL A 172 -4.58 -0.16 -1.83
C VAL A 172 -3.09 -0.13 -1.54
N THR A 173 -2.61 1.03 -1.12
CA THR A 173 -1.27 1.23 -0.57
C THR A 173 -1.41 1.53 0.91
N ALA A 174 -0.72 0.78 1.77
CA ALA A 174 -0.65 1.00 3.21
C ALA A 174 0.82 1.06 3.67
N TRP A 175 1.09 1.81 4.72
CA TRP A 175 2.45 1.97 5.24
C TRP A 175 2.48 2.00 6.76
N GLY A 176 3.67 1.84 7.33
CA GLY A 176 3.88 1.91 8.78
C GLY A 176 5.33 2.15 9.16
N PRO A 177 5.58 2.48 10.45
CA PRO A 177 6.93 2.70 10.99
C PRO A 177 7.75 1.41 11.13
N ASP A 178 7.14 0.26 10.96
CA ASP A 178 7.77 -1.05 10.94
C ASP A 178 6.90 -2.07 10.20
N PHE A 179 7.39 -3.31 10.05
CA PHE A 179 6.69 -4.40 9.37
C PHE A 179 5.37 -4.77 10.04
N LEU A 180 5.33 -4.78 11.36
CA LEU A 180 4.14 -5.17 12.12
C LEU A 180 3.04 -4.10 11.96
N ALA A 181 3.38 -2.85 12.14
CA ALA A 181 2.45 -1.74 11.99
C ALA A 181 1.92 -1.64 10.54
N ALA A 182 2.80 -1.69 9.52
CA ALA A 182 2.37 -1.67 8.12
C ALA A 182 1.42 -2.82 7.79
N ARG A 183 1.69 -4.04 8.31
CA ARG A 183 0.83 -5.20 8.16
C ARG A 183 -0.53 -4.99 8.82
N HIS A 184 -0.55 -4.53 10.06
CA HIS A 184 -1.79 -4.24 10.79
C HIS A 184 -2.62 -3.17 10.06
N HIS A 185 -1.98 -2.11 9.58
CA HIS A 185 -2.68 -1.07 8.82
C HIS A 185 -3.33 -1.63 7.56
N LEU A 186 -2.61 -2.46 6.79
CA LEU A 186 -3.17 -3.11 5.61
C LEU A 186 -4.33 -4.05 5.97
N GLU A 187 -4.17 -4.92 6.98
CA GLU A 187 -5.21 -5.85 7.41
C GLU A 187 -6.47 -5.14 7.89
N LEU A 188 -6.33 -4.01 8.59
CA LEU A 188 -7.47 -3.21 9.05
C LEU A 188 -8.18 -2.48 7.91
N LEU A 189 -7.45 -1.96 6.93
CA LEU A 189 -8.04 -1.39 5.72
C LEU A 189 -8.80 -2.45 4.92
N GLU A 190 -8.21 -3.63 4.72
CA GLU A 190 -8.87 -4.76 4.04
C GLU A 190 -10.11 -5.24 4.80
N TYR A 191 -10.07 -5.24 6.12
CA TYR A 191 -11.27 -5.52 6.93
C TYR A 191 -12.37 -4.49 6.69
N CYS A 192 -12.03 -3.20 6.67
CA CYS A 192 -12.98 -2.13 6.36
C CYS A 192 -13.58 -2.27 4.95
N PHE A 193 -12.76 -2.59 3.96
CA PHE A 193 -13.22 -2.81 2.58
C PHE A 193 -14.18 -3.98 2.50
N ARG A 194 -13.81 -5.10 3.10
CA ARG A 194 -14.67 -6.29 3.15
C ARG A 194 -16.00 -6.00 3.86
N TYR A 195 -15.96 -5.25 4.96
CA TYR A 195 -17.17 -4.80 5.64
C TYR A 195 -18.07 -3.94 4.72
N LEU A 196 -17.51 -2.95 4.05
CA LEU A 196 -18.26 -2.07 3.13
C LEU A 196 -18.91 -2.86 1.99
N VAL A 197 -18.18 -3.80 1.39
CA VAL A 197 -18.71 -4.67 0.31
C VAL A 197 -19.86 -5.52 0.83
N GLN A 198 -19.70 -6.16 2.00
CA GLN A 198 -20.76 -6.99 2.60
C GLN A 198 -21.98 -6.15 3.00
N ALA A 199 -21.78 -4.97 3.58
CA ALA A 199 -22.86 -4.06 3.94
C ALA A 199 -23.67 -3.63 2.70
N LYS A 200 -23.00 -3.36 1.57
CA LYS A 200 -23.67 -3.07 0.29
C LYS A 200 -24.48 -4.23 -0.23
N ILE A 201 -23.96 -5.46 -0.18
CA ILE A 201 -24.68 -6.68 -0.58
C ILE A 201 -25.93 -6.89 0.29
N LEU A 202 -25.82 -6.63 1.58
CA LEU A 202 -26.92 -6.79 2.56
C LEU A 202 -27.86 -5.57 2.62
N ALA A 203 -27.63 -4.54 1.80
CA ALA A 203 -28.38 -3.26 1.81
C ALA A 203 -28.39 -2.57 3.19
N ILE A 204 -27.34 -2.77 3.99
CA ILE A 204 -27.14 -2.06 5.25
C ILE A 204 -26.60 -0.66 4.96
N GLY A 205 -27.19 0.38 5.57
CA GLY A 205 -26.68 1.76 5.48
C GLY A 205 -25.30 1.87 6.16
N VAL A 206 -24.31 2.37 5.46
CA VAL A 206 -22.92 2.57 5.94
C VAL A 206 -22.41 3.93 5.50
#